data_306f486aa1aa79a44e7d5e477d2886b1
#
_entry.id   306f486aa1aa79a44e7d5e477d2886b1
#
_cell.length_a   1.000
_cell.length_b   1.000
_cell.length_c   1.000
_cell.angle_alpha   90.00
_cell.angle_beta   90.00
_cell.angle_gamma   90.00
#
_symmetry.space_group_name_H-M   'P 1'
#
loop_
_entity.id
_entity.type
_entity.pdbx_description
1 polymer ?
#
loop_
_entity_poly.entity_id
_entity_poly.type
_entity_poly.pdbx_seq_one_letter_code
_entity_poly.pdbx_strand_id
1 'polypeptide(L)'
;LLPKKLIDFFVAKCGIDPDKKVNAVTKAERAKIVGMLKNLEFDIRACDRIEAGIITAGGVALDAINPKTMESKLTPGLYFAGEVMDVDALTGGYNLQIAFATGYVAGKHAGEDNL
;
A
#
# COMPACT_ATOMS: atom_id res chain seq x y z
N LEU A 1 -19.75 0.81 8.22
CA LEU A 1 -18.48 0.32 8.80
C LEU A 1 -17.75 -0.64 7.88
N LEU A 2 -18.44 -1.53 7.17
CA LEU A 2 -17.86 -2.49 6.25
C LEU A 2 -18.31 -2.23 4.81
N PRO A 3 -17.45 -2.46 3.81
CA PRO A 3 -17.88 -2.54 2.41
C PRO A 3 -18.99 -3.57 2.23
N LYS A 4 -20.00 -3.25 1.39
CA LYS A 4 -21.18 -4.09 1.22
C LYS A 4 -20.85 -5.57 0.92
N LYS A 5 -19.83 -5.83 0.10
CA LYS A 5 -19.36 -7.18 -0.25
C LYS A 5 -18.79 -7.99 0.94
N LEU A 6 -18.35 -7.32 2.00
CA LEU A 6 -17.82 -8.01 3.19
C LEU A 6 -18.91 -8.34 4.22
N ILE A 7 -20.10 -7.74 4.14
CA ILE A 7 -21.16 -7.94 5.15
C ILE A 7 -21.59 -9.41 5.19
N ASP A 8 -21.93 -9.98 4.02
CA ASP A 8 -22.39 -11.37 3.93
C ASP A 8 -21.32 -12.35 4.41
N PHE A 9 -20.06 -12.09 4.07
CA PHE A 9 -18.93 -12.87 4.55
C PHE A 9 -18.81 -12.82 6.09
N PHE A 10 -18.94 -11.64 6.69
CA PHE A 10 -18.86 -11.47 8.13
C PHE A 10 -20.00 -12.16 8.85
N VAL A 11 -21.23 -12.01 8.35
CA VAL A 11 -22.43 -12.65 8.92
C VAL A 11 -22.27 -14.17 8.91
N ALA A 12 -21.88 -14.73 7.77
CA ALA A 12 -21.66 -16.18 7.62
C ALA A 12 -20.53 -16.68 8.54
N LYS A 13 -19.39 -15.99 8.58
CA LYS A 13 -18.23 -16.39 9.40
C LYS A 13 -18.51 -16.26 10.91
N CYS A 14 -19.37 -15.33 11.33
CA CYS A 14 -19.85 -15.23 12.70
C CYS A 14 -20.89 -16.31 13.07
N GLY A 15 -21.45 -17.04 12.10
CA GLY A 15 -22.51 -18.03 12.31
C GLY A 15 -23.80 -17.38 12.79
N ILE A 16 -24.11 -16.18 12.30
CA ILE A 16 -25.34 -15.45 12.62
C ILE A 16 -26.30 -15.63 11.46
N ASP A 17 -27.57 -15.89 11.78
CA ASP A 17 -28.64 -15.94 10.78
C ASP A 17 -28.78 -14.59 10.11
N PRO A 18 -28.62 -14.51 8.76
CA PRO A 18 -28.71 -13.24 8.02
C PRO A 18 -30.08 -12.55 8.16
N ASP A 19 -31.15 -13.31 8.39
CA ASP A 19 -32.51 -12.78 8.56
C ASP A 19 -32.84 -12.40 10.00
N LYS A 20 -31.89 -12.59 10.91
CA LYS A 20 -32.06 -12.29 12.33
C LYS A 20 -32.24 -10.79 12.56
N LYS A 21 -33.33 -10.42 13.23
CA LYS A 21 -33.58 -9.01 13.59
C LYS A 21 -32.46 -8.48 14.49
N VAL A 22 -32.00 -7.25 14.26
CA VAL A 22 -30.90 -6.63 15.00
C VAL A 22 -31.12 -6.59 16.52
N ASN A 23 -32.36 -6.40 16.96
CA ASN A 23 -32.74 -6.40 18.38
C ASN A 23 -32.65 -7.80 19.03
N ALA A 24 -32.62 -8.87 18.21
CA ALA A 24 -32.49 -10.26 18.68
C ALA A 24 -31.00 -10.71 18.73
N VAL A 25 -30.06 -9.89 18.25
CA VAL A 25 -28.62 -10.20 18.31
C VAL A 25 -28.14 -10.24 19.76
N THR A 26 -27.67 -11.39 20.19
CA THR A 26 -27.22 -11.63 21.56
C THR A 26 -25.90 -10.92 21.89
N LYS A 27 -25.58 -10.81 23.19
CA LYS A 27 -24.29 -10.29 23.65
C LYS A 27 -23.12 -11.12 23.13
N ALA A 28 -23.28 -12.46 23.06
CA ALA A 28 -22.23 -13.34 22.54
C ALA A 28 -21.98 -13.13 21.02
N GLU A 29 -23.05 -13.00 20.24
CA GLU A 29 -22.94 -12.72 18.80
C GLU A 29 -22.31 -11.34 18.54
N ARG A 30 -22.66 -10.33 19.30
CA ARG A 30 -22.01 -9.01 19.22
C ARG A 30 -20.52 -9.10 19.55
N ALA A 31 -20.14 -9.88 20.57
CA ALA A 31 -18.73 -10.07 20.91
C ALA A 31 -17.96 -10.76 19.78
N LYS A 32 -18.56 -11.73 19.07
CA LYS A 32 -17.97 -12.36 17.89
C LYS A 32 -17.76 -11.35 16.76
N ILE A 33 -18.77 -10.53 16.44
CA ILE A 33 -18.65 -9.48 15.41
C ILE A 33 -17.51 -8.53 15.76
N VAL A 34 -17.44 -8.05 16.99
CA VAL A 34 -16.39 -7.13 17.43
C VAL A 34 -15.01 -7.77 17.37
N GLY A 35 -14.91 -9.04 17.78
CA GLY A 35 -13.68 -9.82 17.70
C GLY A 35 -13.18 -9.94 16.27
N MET A 36 -14.05 -10.31 15.34
CA MET A 36 -13.72 -10.39 13.91
C MET A 36 -13.36 -9.04 13.28
N LEU A 37 -14.03 -7.95 13.67
CA LEU A 37 -13.68 -6.61 13.17
C LEU A 37 -12.28 -6.16 13.60
N LYS A 38 -11.81 -6.64 14.74
CA LYS A 38 -10.50 -6.31 15.30
C LYS A 38 -9.39 -7.26 14.84
N ASN A 39 -9.73 -8.52 14.59
CA ASN A 39 -8.77 -9.58 14.26
C ASN A 39 -9.38 -10.50 13.19
N LEU A 40 -9.40 -10.00 11.94
CA LEU A 40 -9.87 -10.79 10.81
C LEU A 40 -8.72 -11.62 10.25
N GLU A 41 -8.77 -12.92 10.46
CA GLU A 41 -7.76 -13.86 10.01
C GLU A 41 -8.14 -14.48 8.66
N PHE A 42 -7.16 -14.57 7.77
CA PHE A 42 -7.24 -15.26 6.50
C PHE A 42 -6.08 -16.23 6.33
N ASP A 43 -6.36 -17.41 5.81
CA ASP A 43 -5.33 -18.34 5.36
C ASP A 43 -4.85 -17.92 3.98
N ILE A 44 -3.61 -17.47 3.88
CA ILE A 44 -2.99 -17.13 2.59
C ILE A 44 -2.54 -18.43 1.93
N ARG A 45 -3.13 -18.79 0.80
CA ARG A 45 -2.83 -20.02 0.07
C ARG A 45 -1.79 -19.83 -1.02
N ALA A 46 -1.77 -18.68 -1.67
CA ALA A 46 -0.85 -18.33 -2.74
C ALA A 46 -0.78 -16.81 -2.92
N CYS A 47 0.30 -16.36 -3.54
CA CYS A 47 0.36 -14.99 -4.09
C CYS A 47 -0.30 -15.00 -5.49
N ASP A 48 -0.85 -13.86 -5.86
CA ASP A 48 -1.33 -13.64 -7.22
C ASP A 48 -0.15 -13.54 -8.21
N ARG A 49 -0.45 -13.45 -9.50
CA ARG A 49 0.57 -13.28 -10.54
C ARG A 49 1.30 -11.96 -10.35
N ILE A 50 2.56 -11.91 -10.76
CA ILE A 50 3.40 -10.71 -10.62
C ILE A 50 2.81 -9.50 -11.36
N GLU A 51 2.08 -9.76 -12.46
CA GLU A 51 1.40 -8.72 -13.25
C GLU A 51 0.22 -8.08 -12.52
N ALA A 52 -0.27 -8.71 -11.44
CA ALA A 52 -1.31 -8.16 -10.57
C ALA A 52 -0.73 -7.25 -9.46
N GLY A 53 0.58 -7.12 -9.37
CA GLY A 53 1.25 -6.24 -8.41
C GLY A 53 0.88 -4.79 -8.64
N ILE A 54 0.53 -4.08 -7.57
CA ILE A 54 0.18 -2.65 -7.62
C ILE A 54 1.43 -1.78 -7.56
N ILE A 55 2.44 -2.24 -6.82
CA ILE A 55 3.76 -1.62 -6.66
C ILE A 55 4.83 -2.72 -6.65
N THR A 56 6.04 -2.35 -7.02
CA THR A 56 7.22 -3.23 -6.95
C THR A 56 8.08 -2.85 -5.75
N ALA A 57 8.72 -3.84 -5.13
CA ALA A 57 9.74 -3.63 -4.10
C ALA A 57 11.12 -3.93 -4.69
N GLY A 58 12.14 -3.20 -4.23
CA GLY A 58 13.48 -3.24 -4.78
C GLY A 58 13.72 -2.15 -5.84
N GLY A 59 14.97 -1.96 -6.23
CA GLY A 59 15.37 -0.92 -7.17
C GLY A 59 16.77 -0.40 -6.90
N VAL A 60 17.05 0.82 -7.34
CA VAL A 60 18.32 1.49 -7.05
C VAL A 60 18.41 1.83 -5.57
N ALA A 61 19.44 1.33 -4.89
CA ALA A 61 19.65 1.53 -3.46
C ALA A 61 19.69 3.02 -3.09
N LEU A 62 18.93 3.41 -2.07
CA LEU A 62 18.80 4.82 -1.67
C LEU A 62 20.11 5.44 -1.17
N ASP A 63 21.00 4.63 -0.62
CA ASP A 63 22.33 5.07 -0.21
C ASP A 63 23.24 5.46 -1.38
N ALA A 64 22.97 4.95 -2.58
CA ALA A 64 23.66 5.33 -3.81
C ALA A 64 23.13 6.64 -4.44
N ILE A 65 22.09 7.24 -3.90
CA ILE A 65 21.45 8.44 -4.41
C ILE A 65 21.64 9.60 -3.44
N ASN A 66 21.91 10.78 -3.97
CA ASN A 66 21.91 12.02 -3.18
C ASN A 66 20.48 12.48 -2.91
N PRO A 67 19.98 12.47 -1.66
CA PRO A 67 18.57 12.78 -1.37
C PRO A 67 18.19 14.25 -1.61
N LYS A 68 19.16 15.15 -1.82
CA LYS A 68 18.90 16.56 -2.09
C LYS A 68 18.76 16.87 -3.57
N THR A 69 19.43 16.11 -4.43
CA THR A 69 19.48 16.34 -5.87
C THR A 69 18.85 15.22 -6.68
N MET A 70 18.67 14.04 -6.07
CA MET A 70 18.29 12.78 -6.73
C MET A 70 19.37 12.27 -7.70
N GLU A 71 20.57 12.79 -7.64
CA GLU A 71 21.72 12.39 -8.45
C GLU A 71 22.39 11.13 -7.91
N SER A 72 22.90 10.30 -8.79
CA SER A 72 23.76 9.17 -8.44
C SER A 72 25.04 9.64 -7.75
N LYS A 73 25.39 9.04 -6.61
CA LYS A 73 26.71 9.25 -5.98
C LYS A 73 27.85 8.54 -6.69
N LEU A 74 27.52 7.59 -7.59
CA LEU A 74 28.49 6.77 -8.31
C LEU A 74 28.76 7.31 -9.72
N THR A 75 27.78 7.93 -10.34
CA THR A 75 27.85 8.37 -11.75
C THR A 75 27.32 9.80 -11.83
N PRO A 76 28.20 10.81 -11.96
CA PRO A 76 27.78 12.19 -12.14
C PRO A 76 26.88 12.38 -13.36
N GLY A 77 25.89 13.26 -13.24
CA GLY A 77 24.90 13.54 -14.30
C GLY A 77 23.81 12.51 -14.50
N LEU A 78 23.80 11.42 -13.70
CA LEU A 78 22.74 10.41 -13.72
C LEU A 78 21.78 10.64 -12.54
N TYR A 79 20.50 10.83 -12.84
CA TYR A 79 19.45 11.12 -11.86
C TYR A 79 18.42 10.00 -11.82
N PHE A 80 17.85 9.77 -10.63
CA PHE A 80 16.82 8.75 -10.39
C PHE A 80 15.56 9.37 -9.78
N ALA A 81 14.38 8.88 -10.15
CA ALA A 81 13.11 9.33 -9.60
C ALA A 81 12.05 8.23 -9.65
N GLY A 82 11.12 8.24 -8.70
CA GLY A 82 9.99 7.31 -8.67
C GLY A 82 10.38 5.89 -8.32
N GLU A 83 9.60 4.93 -8.80
CA GLU A 83 9.69 3.52 -8.43
C GLU A 83 10.95 2.77 -8.92
N VAL A 84 11.79 3.40 -9.74
CA VAL A 84 13.11 2.85 -10.08
C VAL A 84 14.04 2.81 -8.86
N MET A 85 13.81 3.64 -7.87
CA MET A 85 14.50 3.64 -6.58
C MET A 85 13.90 2.57 -5.66
N ASP A 86 14.73 2.02 -4.77
CA ASP A 86 14.27 1.08 -3.74
C ASP A 86 13.49 1.83 -2.65
N VAL A 87 12.29 2.27 -3.02
CA VAL A 87 11.35 2.98 -2.15
C VAL A 87 9.93 2.58 -2.48
N ASP A 88 9.20 2.12 -1.48
CA ASP A 88 7.78 1.82 -1.56
C ASP A 88 7.06 2.31 -0.30
N ALA A 89 5.79 2.64 -0.46
CA ALA A 89 4.96 3.12 0.61
C ALA A 89 3.58 2.46 0.57
N LEU A 90 2.85 2.56 1.67
CA LEU A 90 1.49 2.03 1.77
C LEU A 90 0.58 2.60 0.68
N THR A 91 -0.37 1.78 0.24
CA THR A 91 -1.41 2.21 -0.71
C THR A 91 -2.19 3.40 -0.14
N GLY A 92 -2.44 4.42 -0.97
CA GLY A 92 -3.12 5.65 -0.56
C GLY A 92 -2.57 6.90 -1.22
N GLY A 93 -1.87 6.75 -2.37
CA GLY A 93 -1.31 7.87 -3.13
C GLY A 93 0.13 8.25 -2.73
N TYR A 94 0.69 7.63 -1.70
CA TYR A 94 2.05 7.94 -1.22
C TYR A 94 3.12 7.62 -2.27
N ASN A 95 2.99 6.51 -3.00
CA ASN A 95 3.94 6.15 -4.06
C ASN A 95 3.94 7.16 -5.21
N LEU A 96 2.76 7.67 -5.60
CA LEU A 96 2.64 8.75 -6.58
C LEU A 96 3.25 10.04 -6.06
N GLN A 97 3.06 10.38 -4.79
CA GLN A 97 3.66 11.56 -4.18
C GLN A 97 5.18 11.47 -4.16
N ILE A 98 5.74 10.30 -3.84
CA ILE A 98 7.19 10.04 -3.91
C ILE A 98 7.68 10.25 -5.34
N ALA A 99 6.99 9.65 -6.33
CA ALA A 99 7.37 9.75 -7.74
C ALA A 99 7.37 11.21 -8.23
N PHE A 100 6.33 11.98 -7.91
CA PHE A 100 6.25 13.40 -8.31
C PHE A 100 7.29 14.26 -7.60
N ALA A 101 7.49 14.07 -6.29
CA ALA A 101 8.44 14.85 -5.51
C ALA A 101 9.88 14.59 -5.98
N THR A 102 10.27 13.33 -6.13
CA THR A 102 11.61 12.96 -6.60
C THR A 102 11.83 13.34 -8.06
N GLY A 103 10.80 13.21 -8.92
CA GLY A 103 10.86 13.67 -10.32
C GLY A 103 11.07 15.16 -10.43
N TYR A 104 10.39 15.96 -9.61
CA TYR A 104 10.59 17.41 -9.56
C TYR A 104 12.01 17.78 -9.15
N VAL A 105 12.53 17.17 -8.08
CA VAL A 105 13.89 17.44 -7.58
C VAL A 105 14.96 17.04 -8.60
N ALA A 106 14.85 15.84 -9.17
CA ALA A 106 15.75 15.35 -10.20
C ALA A 106 15.76 16.26 -11.44
N GLY A 107 14.57 16.62 -11.95
CA GLY A 107 14.44 17.48 -13.12
C GLY A 107 14.97 18.89 -12.90
N LYS A 108 14.78 19.45 -11.71
CA LYS A 108 15.33 20.75 -11.36
C LYS A 108 16.86 20.75 -11.42
N HIS A 109 17.51 19.79 -10.74
CA HIS A 109 18.98 19.76 -10.68
C HIS A 109 19.61 19.35 -12.02
N ALA A 110 19.02 18.38 -12.73
CA ALA A 110 19.48 18.03 -14.07
C ALA A 110 19.39 19.19 -15.06
N GLY A 111 18.44 20.12 -14.88
CA GLY A 111 18.34 21.35 -15.68
C GLY A 111 19.36 22.42 -15.30
N GLU A 112 19.72 22.53 -14.03
CA GLU A 112 20.73 23.49 -13.54
C GLU A 112 22.15 23.09 -13.98
N ASP A 113 22.47 21.82 -14.06
CA ASP A 113 23.78 21.31 -14.48
C ASP A 113 24.05 21.47 -15.99
N ASN A 114 23.04 21.80 -16.79
CA ASN A 114 23.15 21.99 -18.26
C ASN A 114 23.14 23.47 -18.70
N LEU A 115 23.20 24.42 -17.77
CA LEU A 115 23.32 25.86 -18.02
C LEU A 115 24.69 26.36 -17.60
#